data_ff0c8a0340d2f9107e33e463e26bc908
#
_entry.id   ff0c8a0340d2f9107e33e463e26bc908
#
_cell.length_a   1.000
_cell.length_b   1.000
_cell.length_c   1.000
_cell.angle_alpha   90.00
_cell.angle_beta   90.00
_cell.angle_gamma   90.00
#
_symmetry.space_group_name_H-M   'P 1'
#
loop_
_entity.id
_entity.type
_entity.pdbx_description
1 polymer ?
#
loop_
_entity_poly.entity_id
_entity_poly.type
_entity_poly.pdbx_seq_one_letter_code
_entity_poly.pdbx_strand_id
1 'polypeptide(L)' 'MIKMFVMPTCPYCDYVEKQVEGNPRFEVIDISKHVHNLQMFIDLRDNNPAFDEAKKIGDIGIPCYVLEDGTVTLS' A
#
# COMPACT_ATOMS: atom_id res chain seq x y z
N MET A 1 -14.21 1.79 -1.46
CA MET A 1 -13.19 0.97 -2.13
C MET A 1 -11.90 0.98 -1.32
N ILE A 2 -11.28 -0.16 -1.17
CA ILE A 2 -10.02 -0.30 -0.44
C ILE A 2 -8.88 -0.07 -1.42
N LYS A 3 -8.00 0.88 -1.11
CA LYS A 3 -6.81 1.14 -1.94
C LYS A 3 -5.64 0.35 -1.40
N MET A 4 -4.97 -0.40 -2.27
CA MET A 4 -3.83 -1.23 -1.89
C MET A 4 -2.61 -0.77 -2.67
N PHE A 5 -1.62 -0.21 -1.95
CA PHE A 5 -0.39 0.27 -2.56
C PHE A 5 0.64 -0.83 -2.60
N VAL A 6 1.17 -1.11 -3.78
CA VAL A 6 2.06 -2.26 -4.02
C VAL A 6 3.18 -1.88 -4.97
N MET A 7 4.11 -2.82 -5.13
CA MET A 7 5.18 -2.71 -6.11
C MET A 7 5.45 -4.11 -6.69
N PRO A 8 5.65 -4.25 -8.01
CA PRO A 8 5.79 -5.59 -8.63
C PRO A 8 6.95 -6.42 -8.11
N THR A 9 8.02 -5.78 -7.64
CA THR A 9 9.21 -6.47 -7.14
C THR A 9 9.11 -6.89 -5.68
N CYS A 10 7.96 -6.65 -5.05
CA CYS A 10 7.71 -7.03 -3.67
C CYS A 10 7.02 -8.41 -3.66
N PRO A 11 7.69 -9.47 -3.16
CA PRO A 11 7.10 -10.83 -3.21
C PRO A 11 5.79 -10.93 -2.44
N TYR A 12 5.70 -10.26 -1.29
CA TYR A 12 4.47 -10.30 -0.49
C TYR A 12 3.34 -9.52 -1.16
N CYS A 13 3.68 -8.43 -1.85
CA CYS A 13 2.70 -7.68 -2.64
C CYS A 13 2.08 -8.56 -3.73
N ASP A 14 2.92 -9.32 -4.42
CA ASP A 14 2.45 -10.24 -5.47
C ASP A 14 1.48 -11.27 -4.90
N TYR A 15 1.80 -11.80 -3.73
CA TYR A 15 0.94 -12.78 -3.07
C TYR A 15 -0.45 -12.19 -2.75
N VAL A 16 -0.51 -11.00 -2.14
CA VAL A 16 -1.79 -10.39 -1.77
C VAL A 16 -2.57 -9.89 -2.98
N GLU A 17 -1.88 -9.44 -4.04
CA GLU A 17 -2.55 -9.04 -5.27
C GLU A 17 -3.34 -10.20 -5.87
N LYS A 18 -2.77 -11.39 -5.85
CA LYS A 18 -3.45 -12.58 -6.37
C LYS A 18 -4.70 -12.90 -5.57
N GLN A 19 -4.67 -12.66 -4.27
CA GLN A 19 -5.82 -12.94 -3.41
C GLN A 19 -6.99 -11.99 -3.65
N VAL A 20 -6.71 -10.75 -4.06
CA VAL A 20 -7.75 -9.75 -4.31
C VAL A 20 -8.10 -9.61 -5.78
N GLU A 21 -7.46 -10.37 -6.64
CA GLU A 21 -7.68 -10.33 -8.09
C GLU A 21 -9.17 -10.57 -8.41
N GLY A 22 -9.71 -9.67 -9.24
CA GLY A 22 -11.13 -9.76 -9.61
C GLY A 22 -12.10 -9.24 -8.56
N ASN A 23 -11.60 -8.81 -7.39
CA ASN A 23 -12.46 -8.28 -6.33
C ASN A 23 -12.69 -6.78 -6.56
N PRO A 24 -13.94 -6.34 -6.87
CA PRO A 24 -14.20 -4.92 -7.19
C PRO A 24 -14.08 -3.99 -6.00
N ARG A 25 -13.93 -4.51 -4.78
CA ARG A 25 -13.75 -3.68 -3.60
C ARG A 25 -12.33 -3.16 -3.45
N PHE A 26 -11.39 -3.70 -4.22
CA PHE A 26 -9.97 -3.33 -4.13
C PHE A 26 -9.52 -2.56 -5.36
N GLU A 27 -8.79 -1.48 -5.12
CA GLU A 27 -8.07 -0.76 -6.16
C GLU A 27 -6.58 -0.95 -5.90
N VAL A 28 -5.90 -1.67 -6.79
CA VAL A 28 -4.47 -1.92 -6.66
C VAL A 28 -3.72 -0.76 -7.32
N ILE A 29 -2.86 -0.11 -6.54
CA ILE A 29 -2.09 1.05 -6.98
C ILE A 29 -0.61 0.69 -6.95
N ASP A 30 -0.02 0.56 -8.14
CA ASP A 30 1.41 0.25 -8.29
C ASP A 30 2.19 1.57 -8.16
N ILE A 31 2.97 1.69 -7.08
CA ILE A 31 3.72 2.91 -6.79
C ILE A 31 4.89 3.14 -7.75
N SER A 32 5.28 2.12 -8.50
CA SER A 32 6.37 2.23 -9.48
C SER A 32 5.88 2.58 -10.88
N LYS A 33 4.57 2.53 -11.10
CA LYS A 33 4.01 2.73 -12.44
C LYS A 33 3.89 4.19 -12.84
N HIS A 34 3.69 5.06 -11.86
CA HIS A 34 3.54 6.50 -12.10
C HIS A 34 4.02 7.29 -10.89
N VAL A 35 4.74 8.37 -11.12
CA VAL A 35 5.28 9.21 -10.04
C VAL A 35 4.18 9.73 -9.11
N HIS A 36 2.99 9.99 -9.64
CA HIS A 36 1.86 10.43 -8.83
C HIS A 36 1.45 9.37 -7.80
N ASN A 37 1.47 8.10 -8.20
CA ASN A 37 1.17 6.99 -7.28
C ASN A 37 2.21 6.91 -6.16
N LEU A 38 3.47 7.06 -6.52
CA LEU A 38 4.55 7.08 -5.55
C LEU A 38 4.39 8.25 -4.57
N GLN A 39 4.03 9.43 -5.09
CA GLN A 39 3.84 10.60 -4.23
C GLN A 39 2.70 10.39 -3.23
N MET A 40 1.59 9.80 -3.68
CA MET A 40 0.48 9.48 -2.77
C MET A 40 0.93 8.55 -1.65
N PHE A 41 1.73 7.54 -1.99
CA PHE A 41 2.24 6.61 -0.99
C PHE A 41 3.18 7.30 0.00
N ILE A 42 4.09 8.14 -0.50
CA ILE A 42 5.03 8.86 0.35
C ILE A 42 4.28 9.78 1.32
N ASP A 43 3.25 10.47 0.84
CA ASP A 43 2.44 11.35 1.69
C ASP A 43 1.76 10.56 2.82
N LEU A 44 1.25 9.37 2.51
CA LEU A 44 0.68 8.49 3.54
C LEU A 44 1.75 8.07 4.55
N ARG A 45 2.90 7.62 4.05
CA ARG A 45 3.98 7.13 4.89
C ARG A 45 4.51 8.21 5.84
N ASP A 46 4.63 9.43 5.34
CA ASP A 46 5.18 10.53 6.13
C ASP A 46 4.21 11.06 7.18
N ASN A 47 2.91 10.91 6.95
CA ASN A 47 1.90 11.58 7.77
C ASN A 47 0.99 10.63 8.54
N ASN A 48 1.25 9.32 8.53
CA ASN A 48 0.38 8.37 9.18
C ASN A 48 1.15 7.48 10.16
N PRO A 49 0.70 7.38 11.43
CA PRO A 49 1.39 6.58 12.44
C PRO A 49 1.37 5.09 12.16
N ALA A 50 0.55 4.61 11.24
CA ALA A 50 0.55 3.20 10.84
C ALA A 50 1.90 2.75 10.30
N PHE A 51 2.73 3.69 9.83
CA PHE A 51 4.06 3.40 9.28
C PHE A 51 5.20 3.53 10.29
N ASP A 52 4.90 3.88 11.55
CA ASP A 52 5.94 4.14 12.54
C ASP A 52 6.86 2.93 12.73
N GLU A 53 6.30 1.74 12.83
CA GLU A 53 7.09 0.53 13.01
C GLU A 53 7.94 0.23 11.76
N ALA A 54 7.37 0.39 10.58
CA ALA A 54 8.11 0.19 9.32
C ALA A 54 9.28 1.15 9.22
N LYS A 55 9.08 2.43 9.55
CA LYS A 55 10.15 3.42 9.54
C LYS A 55 11.25 3.06 10.53
N LYS A 56 10.88 2.57 11.71
CA LYS A 56 11.81 2.22 12.77
C LYS A 56 12.76 1.13 12.36
N ILE A 57 12.28 0.14 11.62
CA ILE A 57 13.10 -1.00 11.17
C ILE A 57 13.66 -0.80 9.78
N GLY A 58 13.43 0.36 9.15
CA GLY A 58 13.95 0.65 7.81
C GLY A 58 13.19 -0.03 6.69
N ASP A 59 11.94 -0.41 6.93
CA ASP A 59 11.10 -1.04 5.91
C ASP A 59 10.35 0.02 5.11
N ILE A 60 9.95 -0.32 3.89
CA ILE A 60 9.18 0.58 3.02
C ILE A 60 7.75 0.71 3.50
N GLY A 61 7.14 -0.38 3.91
CA GLY A 61 5.75 -0.38 4.38
C GLY A 61 4.73 -0.74 3.31
N ILE A 62 5.11 -1.57 2.36
CA ILE A 62 4.19 -2.12 1.35
C ILE A 62 4.07 -3.63 1.54
N PRO A 63 2.91 -4.22 1.22
CA PRO A 63 1.69 -3.54 0.80
C PRO A 63 1.08 -2.73 1.94
N CYS A 64 0.46 -1.60 1.61
CA CYS A 64 -0.34 -0.89 2.60
C CYS A 64 -1.74 -0.66 2.04
N TYR A 65 -2.70 -0.53 2.96
CA TYR A 65 -4.12 -0.47 2.61
C TYR A 65 -4.74 0.78 3.20
N VAL A 66 -5.55 1.46 2.40
CA VAL A 66 -6.42 2.54 2.89
C VAL A 66 -7.84 2.01 2.82
N LEU A 67 -8.41 1.74 3.98
CA LEU A 67 -9.75 1.16 4.08
C LEU A 67 -10.83 2.18 3.71
N GLU A 68 -12.07 1.70 3.58
CA GLU A 68 -13.17 2.54 3.14
C GLU A 68 -13.47 3.69 4.10
N ASP A 69 -13.16 3.52 5.38
CA ASP A 69 -13.33 4.58 6.39
C ASP A 69 -12.12 5.51 6.52
N GLY A 70 -11.09 5.32 5.68
CA GLY A 70 -9.87 6.11 5.73
C GLY A 70 -8.77 5.56 6.62
N THR A 71 -9.04 4.46 7.34
CA THR A 71 -8.02 3.81 8.18
C THR A 71 -6.89 3.27 7.31
N VAL A 72 -5.64 3.51 7.73
CA VAL A 72 -4.46 3.01 7.03
C VAL A 72 -3.86 1.86 7.84
N THR A 73 -3.55 0.76 7.16
CA THR A 73 -2.95 -0.41 7.80
C THR A 73 -1.98 -1.10 6.85
N LEU A 74 -1.01 -1.81 7.42
CA LEU A 74 -0.03 -2.58 6.65
C LEU A 74 -0.34 -4.08 6.65
N SER A 75 -1.46 -4.46 7.20
CA SER A 75 -1.82 -5.90 7.25
C SER A 75 -3.32 -6.14 7.09
#